data_9d140797cf0190b146830a1d8d48e08b
#
_entry.id   9d140797cf0190b146830a1d8d48e08b
#
_cell.length_a   1.000
_cell.length_b   1.000
_cell.length_c   1.000
_cell.angle_alpha   90.00
_cell.angle_beta   90.00
_cell.angle_gamma   90.00
#
_symmetry.space_group_name_H-M   'P 1'
#
loop_
_entity.id
_entity.type
_entity.pdbx_description
1 polymer ?
#
loop_
_entity_poly.entity_id
_entity_poly.type
_entity_poly.pdbx_seq_one_letter_code
_entity_poly.pdbx_strand_id
1 'polypeptide(L)'
;LIDQKIEDNFTRGLAPKKKLAHRIVAAASIKMLQADLSHANGVTADSLANDLCHIDITCENYDELVDLAFTRVLDSIVSATIGQYFEKGENEYHLRIEGGVNYEQKVKDYTLQMIPEQKDEYFFKFLAEVLPVEGDTYRTGFNIWPHAIEWQSHKCNRAGYIFMGNPNSRSTTQPQQHFYIYFMPIFNHTAKAHGAEIDSVYFIMDGLSEEFKQKVTLYGSALSQEGSASSDEKPKYKLLRDKYFKEARNLFNAQFLSNTQVEYVGEQHPLQVMQGAQGDSKIDIVSNVTSFIMEQQFEAENSCY
;
A
#
# COMPACT_ATOMS: atom_id res chain seq x y z
N LEU A 1 21.87 25.23 -9.53
CA LEU A 1 20.88 24.50 -10.36
C LEU A 1 19.55 25.23 -10.39
N ILE A 2 18.88 25.52 -9.24
CA ILE A 2 17.61 26.28 -9.21
C ILE A 2 17.82 27.69 -9.76
N ASP A 3 18.87 28.38 -9.34
CA ASP A 3 19.20 29.73 -9.82
C ASP A 3 19.33 29.77 -11.35
N GLN A 4 20.00 28.78 -11.95
CA GLN A 4 20.10 28.68 -13.40
C GLN A 4 18.75 28.54 -14.06
N LYS A 5 17.85 27.72 -13.49
CA LYS A 5 16.48 27.56 -13.99
C LYS A 5 15.66 28.83 -13.87
N ILE A 6 15.83 29.60 -12.81
CA ILE A 6 15.20 30.91 -12.66
C ILE A 6 15.74 31.87 -13.72
N GLU A 7 17.05 31.93 -13.92
CA GLU A 7 17.66 32.77 -14.94
C GLU A 7 17.14 32.46 -16.35
N ASP A 8 17.01 31.18 -16.69
CA ASP A 8 16.59 30.71 -18.00
C ASP A 8 15.08 30.94 -18.28
N ASN A 9 14.23 30.78 -17.25
CA ASN A 9 12.78 30.73 -17.42
C ASN A 9 12.06 32.04 -17.02
N PHE A 10 12.66 32.85 -16.13
CA PHE A 10 12.07 34.14 -15.76
C PHE A 10 12.43 35.22 -16.79
N THR A 11 11.78 35.13 -17.95
CA THR A 11 11.98 36.05 -19.07
C THR A 11 10.73 36.91 -19.31
N ARG A 12 10.82 37.94 -20.15
CA ARG A 12 9.70 38.83 -20.54
C ARG A 12 8.95 39.37 -19.33
N GLY A 13 7.65 39.05 -19.18
CA GLY A 13 6.78 39.54 -18.09
C GLY A 13 7.18 39.10 -16.68
N LEU A 14 7.97 38.04 -16.55
CA LEU A 14 8.50 37.56 -15.27
C LEU A 14 9.89 38.11 -14.93
N ALA A 15 10.56 38.75 -15.89
CA ALA A 15 11.92 39.26 -15.67
C ALA A 15 12.04 40.23 -14.46
N PRO A 16 11.07 41.14 -14.17
CA PRO A 16 11.13 41.97 -12.98
C PRO A 16 11.06 41.17 -11.66
N LYS A 17 10.48 39.96 -11.69
CA LYS A 17 10.29 39.11 -10.52
C LYS A 17 11.47 38.18 -10.21
N LYS A 18 12.52 38.15 -11.05
CA LYS A 18 13.70 37.31 -10.83
C LYS A 18 14.33 37.49 -9.46
N LYS A 19 14.56 38.75 -9.07
CA LYS A 19 15.16 39.07 -7.78
C LYS A 19 14.31 38.54 -6.60
N LEU A 20 12.98 38.65 -6.71
CA LEU A 20 12.07 38.07 -5.73
C LEU A 20 12.14 36.54 -5.72
N ALA A 21 12.17 35.90 -6.89
CA ALA A 21 12.27 34.44 -7.00
C ALA A 21 13.52 33.88 -6.30
N HIS A 22 14.70 34.48 -6.52
CA HIS A 22 15.92 34.11 -5.81
C HIS A 22 15.81 34.28 -4.29
N ARG A 23 15.19 35.36 -3.83
CA ARG A 23 14.96 35.60 -2.39
C ARG A 23 13.99 34.61 -1.79
N ILE A 24 12.93 34.26 -2.50
CA ILE A 24 11.96 33.23 -2.08
C ILE A 24 12.65 31.87 -1.92
N VAL A 25 13.45 31.46 -2.92
CA VAL A 25 14.21 30.19 -2.85
C VAL A 25 15.19 30.19 -1.68
N ALA A 26 15.92 31.29 -1.45
CA ALA A 26 16.83 31.40 -0.33
C ALA A 26 16.09 31.31 1.03
N ALA A 27 14.99 32.05 1.20
CA ALA A 27 14.19 32.01 2.42
C ALA A 27 13.57 30.64 2.68
N ALA A 28 13.01 29.99 1.64
CA ALA A 28 12.50 28.64 1.72
C ALA A 28 13.59 27.64 2.13
N SER A 29 14.78 27.76 1.54
CA SER A 29 15.93 26.91 1.90
C SER A 29 16.33 27.05 3.36
N ILE A 30 16.38 28.27 3.88
CA ILE A 30 16.71 28.54 5.28
C ILE A 30 15.64 27.96 6.22
N LYS A 31 14.36 28.16 5.91
CA LYS A 31 13.27 27.59 6.72
C LYS A 31 13.33 26.07 6.77
N MET A 32 13.58 25.42 5.65
CA MET A 32 13.66 23.98 5.60
C MET A 32 14.90 23.41 6.30
N LEU A 33 16.01 24.14 6.31
CA LEU A 33 17.19 23.74 7.08
C LEU A 33 17.00 23.93 8.59
N GLN A 34 16.11 24.83 9.00
CA GLN A 34 15.77 25.05 10.42
C GLN A 34 14.71 24.06 10.91
N ALA A 35 13.86 23.54 10.02
CA ALA A 35 12.91 22.50 10.36
C ALA A 35 13.66 21.19 10.60
N ASP A 36 13.37 20.52 11.71
CA ASP A 36 13.93 19.20 12.02
C ASP A 36 13.64 18.25 10.86
N LEU A 37 14.63 17.52 10.38
CA LEU A 37 14.58 16.66 9.20
C LEU A 37 13.45 15.60 9.24
N SER A 38 12.87 15.37 10.43
CA SER A 38 11.74 14.47 10.64
C SER A 38 10.37 15.05 10.26
N HIS A 39 10.25 16.40 10.16
CA HIS A 39 9.01 17.12 9.88
C HIS A 39 9.31 18.28 8.92
N ALA A 40 9.68 17.97 7.67
CA ALA A 40 9.84 18.98 6.63
C ALA A 40 8.47 19.59 6.29
N ASN A 41 8.03 20.56 7.09
CA ASN A 41 6.87 21.38 6.78
C ASN A 41 7.21 22.24 5.57
N GLY A 42 6.32 22.30 4.60
CA GLY A 42 6.43 23.20 3.46
C GLY A 42 6.39 24.67 3.90
N VAL A 43 6.68 25.55 2.97
CA VAL A 43 6.53 26.99 3.17
C VAL A 43 5.25 27.47 2.47
N THR A 44 4.48 28.32 3.14
CA THR A 44 3.33 28.98 2.53
C THR A 44 3.73 30.33 1.93
N ALA A 45 2.98 30.80 0.92
CA ALA A 45 3.19 32.14 0.35
C ALA A 45 3.06 33.22 1.41
N ASP A 46 2.10 33.07 2.33
CA ASP A 46 1.88 33.98 3.46
C ASP A 46 3.08 34.04 4.40
N SER A 47 3.63 32.87 4.79
CA SER A 47 4.79 32.83 5.68
C SER A 47 6.03 33.44 5.04
N LEU A 48 6.22 33.30 3.74
CA LEU A 48 7.32 33.93 3.00
C LEU A 48 7.10 35.44 2.81
N ALA A 49 5.87 35.89 2.63
CA ALA A 49 5.55 37.31 2.57
C ALA A 49 5.85 38.02 3.88
N ASN A 50 5.52 37.37 5.01
CA ASN A 50 5.84 37.90 6.35
C ASN A 50 7.35 37.98 6.60
N ASP A 51 8.13 36.98 6.17
CA ASP A 51 9.58 36.96 6.39
C ASP A 51 10.35 37.92 5.46
N LEU A 52 9.82 38.16 4.28
CA LEU A 52 10.44 38.98 3.23
C LEU A 52 9.80 40.36 3.14
N CYS A 53 9.35 40.92 4.26
CA CYS A 53 8.55 42.16 4.37
C CYS A 53 9.16 43.44 3.78
N HIS A 54 10.44 43.48 3.43
CA HIS A 54 11.10 44.65 2.80
C HIS A 54 11.29 44.45 1.29
N ILE A 55 10.20 44.23 0.58
CA ILE A 55 10.24 44.07 -0.88
C ILE A 55 9.60 45.31 -1.51
N ASP A 56 10.31 45.90 -2.45
CA ASP A 56 9.81 47.03 -3.26
C ASP A 56 8.71 46.55 -4.25
N ILE A 57 7.57 46.12 -3.70
CA ILE A 57 6.40 45.77 -4.48
C ILE A 57 5.26 46.68 -4.04
N THR A 58 4.72 47.42 -4.97
CA THR A 58 3.55 48.24 -4.75
C THR A 58 2.29 47.40 -4.93
N CYS A 59 1.63 47.04 -3.83
CA CYS A 59 0.34 46.35 -3.80
C CYS A 59 -0.64 47.19 -2.98
N GLU A 60 -1.95 47.10 -3.30
CA GLU A 60 -2.97 47.87 -2.58
C GLU A 60 -3.24 47.35 -1.17
N ASN A 61 -3.06 46.05 -0.98
CA ASN A 61 -3.24 45.39 0.34
C ASN A 61 -2.35 44.16 0.47
N TYR A 62 -2.31 43.57 1.68
CA TYR A 62 -1.51 42.41 2.00
C TYR A 62 -1.93 41.15 1.24
N ASP A 63 -3.22 40.89 1.09
CA ASP A 63 -3.73 39.70 0.40
C ASP A 63 -3.35 39.74 -1.10
N GLU A 64 -3.39 40.90 -1.71
CA GLU A 64 -2.92 41.12 -3.07
C GLU A 64 -1.40 40.84 -3.19
N LEU A 65 -0.62 41.30 -2.21
CA LEU A 65 0.82 41.01 -2.14
C LEU A 65 1.09 39.50 -2.10
N VAL A 66 0.39 38.77 -1.24
CA VAL A 66 0.55 37.31 -1.09
C VAL A 66 0.18 36.60 -2.40
N ASP A 67 -0.95 36.95 -3.01
CA ASP A 67 -1.42 36.26 -4.22
C ASP A 67 -0.60 36.64 -5.47
N LEU A 68 -0.50 37.93 -5.78
CA LEU A 68 0.12 38.39 -7.03
C LEU A 68 1.64 38.35 -7.04
N ALA A 69 2.26 38.53 -5.89
CA ALA A 69 3.71 38.52 -5.80
C ALA A 69 4.24 37.13 -5.42
N PHE A 70 3.80 36.59 -4.29
CA PHE A 70 4.38 35.37 -3.74
C PHE A 70 3.82 34.10 -4.36
N THR A 71 2.51 33.89 -4.38
CA THR A 71 1.89 32.67 -4.92
C THR A 71 2.21 32.51 -6.40
N ARG A 72 2.07 33.56 -7.21
CA ARG A 72 2.41 33.50 -8.64
C ARG A 72 3.90 33.29 -8.92
N VAL A 73 4.78 33.83 -8.10
CA VAL A 73 6.21 33.60 -8.26
C VAL A 73 6.59 32.17 -7.85
N LEU A 74 6.02 31.66 -6.74
CA LEU A 74 6.19 30.28 -6.33
C LEU A 74 5.69 29.29 -7.40
N ASP A 75 4.49 29.51 -7.95
CA ASP A 75 3.96 28.68 -9.05
C ASP A 75 4.86 28.75 -10.30
N SER A 76 5.44 29.92 -10.57
CA SER A 76 6.39 30.08 -11.68
C SER A 76 7.70 29.34 -11.42
N ILE A 77 8.19 29.29 -10.16
CA ILE A 77 9.37 28.51 -9.76
C ILE A 77 9.09 27.02 -9.90
N VAL A 78 7.93 26.56 -9.44
CA VAL A 78 7.50 25.13 -9.59
C VAL A 78 7.47 24.75 -11.07
N SER A 79 6.89 25.60 -11.92
CA SER A 79 6.83 25.38 -13.37
C SER A 79 8.21 25.38 -14.02
N ALA A 80 9.07 26.32 -13.65
CA ALA A 80 10.44 26.44 -14.17
C ALA A 80 11.32 25.26 -13.79
N THR A 81 11.10 24.68 -12.64
CA THR A 81 11.83 23.49 -12.14
C THR A 81 11.18 22.18 -12.51
N ILE A 82 9.99 22.22 -13.14
CA ILE A 82 9.18 21.01 -13.47
C ILE A 82 8.92 20.14 -12.23
N GLY A 83 8.70 20.77 -11.07
CA GLY A 83 8.55 20.07 -9.78
C GLY A 83 9.79 19.35 -9.26
N GLN A 84 10.95 19.48 -9.95
CA GLN A 84 12.17 18.75 -9.63
C GLN A 84 12.86 19.24 -8.35
N TYR A 85 12.84 20.56 -8.12
CA TYR A 85 13.47 21.19 -6.96
C TYR A 85 12.49 21.92 -6.06
N PHE A 86 11.33 22.28 -6.60
CA PHE A 86 10.27 22.98 -5.88
C PHE A 86 8.93 22.36 -6.26
N GLU A 87 8.19 21.87 -5.27
CA GLU A 87 6.92 21.17 -5.44
C GLU A 87 5.80 21.91 -4.73
N LYS A 88 4.61 21.93 -5.34
CA LYS A 88 3.39 22.49 -4.75
C LYS A 88 2.57 21.37 -4.12
N GLY A 89 2.32 21.46 -2.79
CA GLY A 89 1.29 20.71 -2.10
C GLY A 89 -0.07 21.39 -2.17
N GLU A 90 -1.02 20.98 -1.33
CA GLU A 90 -2.36 21.60 -1.31
C GLU A 90 -2.31 23.07 -0.91
N ASN A 91 -1.59 23.43 0.15
CA ASN A 91 -1.44 24.80 0.65
C ASN A 91 0.00 25.23 0.91
N GLU A 92 0.97 24.38 0.59
CA GLU A 92 2.37 24.58 0.92
C GLU A 92 3.27 24.27 -0.27
N TYR A 93 4.46 24.85 -0.26
CA TYR A 93 5.51 24.61 -1.24
C TYR A 93 6.70 23.96 -0.55
N HIS A 94 7.24 22.89 -1.14
CA HIS A 94 8.35 22.13 -0.60
C HIS A 94 9.57 22.27 -1.51
N LEU A 95 10.72 22.67 -0.93
CA LEU A 95 11.99 22.64 -1.63
C LEU A 95 12.61 21.26 -1.46
N ARG A 96 12.93 20.62 -2.56
CA ARG A 96 13.70 19.37 -2.56
C ARG A 96 15.18 19.69 -2.67
N ILE A 97 15.88 19.62 -1.56
CA ILE A 97 17.33 19.90 -1.45
C ILE A 97 18.14 18.83 -2.20
N GLU A 98 17.63 17.63 -2.30
CA GLU A 98 18.18 16.62 -3.19
C GLU A 98 17.52 16.79 -4.56
N GLY A 99 18.28 17.04 -5.61
CA GLY A 99 17.86 16.94 -7.02
C GLY A 99 17.49 15.51 -7.35
N GLY A 100 16.66 14.91 -6.51
CA GLY A 100 16.39 13.50 -6.41
C GLY A 100 15.07 13.17 -7.05
N VAL A 101 15.09 12.07 -7.67
CA VAL A 101 13.98 11.31 -8.17
C VAL A 101 12.85 11.31 -7.13
N ASN A 102 11.64 11.72 -7.50
CA ASN A 102 10.45 11.55 -6.68
C ASN A 102 10.08 10.07 -6.60
N TYR A 103 10.64 9.38 -5.60
CA TYR A 103 10.39 7.96 -5.41
C TYR A 103 8.91 7.66 -5.14
N GLU A 104 8.23 8.54 -4.41
CA GLU A 104 6.79 8.40 -4.14
C GLU A 104 5.97 8.51 -5.43
N GLN A 105 6.32 9.46 -6.31
CA GLN A 105 5.68 9.58 -7.62
C GLN A 105 6.00 8.39 -8.52
N LYS A 106 7.25 7.92 -8.56
CA LYS A 106 7.60 6.70 -9.30
C LYS A 106 6.79 5.48 -8.84
N VAL A 107 6.62 5.31 -7.52
CA VAL A 107 5.78 4.24 -6.97
C VAL A 107 4.33 4.39 -7.43
N LYS A 108 3.76 5.61 -7.38
CA LYS A 108 2.40 5.87 -7.87
C LYS A 108 2.27 5.60 -9.38
N ASP A 109 3.20 6.08 -10.18
CA ASP A 109 3.17 5.89 -11.65
C ASP A 109 3.25 4.40 -12.02
N TYR A 110 4.04 3.62 -11.30
CA TYR A 110 4.13 2.18 -11.53
C TYR A 110 2.81 1.47 -11.21
N THR A 111 2.03 1.92 -10.21
CA THR A 111 0.72 1.32 -9.91
C THR A 111 -0.26 1.39 -11.08
N LEU A 112 -0.13 2.41 -11.95
CA LEU A 112 -0.98 2.58 -13.13
C LEU A 112 -0.66 1.58 -14.24
N GLN A 113 0.53 0.98 -14.21
CA GLN A 113 0.98 -0.01 -15.18
C GLN A 113 0.70 -1.45 -14.73
N MET A 114 0.39 -1.65 -13.44
CA MET A 114 0.16 -2.98 -12.89
C MET A 114 -1.18 -3.54 -13.34
N ILE A 115 -1.15 -4.74 -13.92
CA ILE A 115 -2.35 -5.51 -14.25
C ILE A 115 -2.95 -6.16 -12.99
N PRO A 116 -4.24 -6.54 -12.98
CA PRO A 116 -4.91 -7.14 -11.83
C PRO A 116 -4.17 -8.34 -11.24
N GLU A 117 -3.65 -9.23 -12.06
CA GLU A 117 -2.90 -10.43 -11.66
C GLU A 117 -1.64 -10.09 -10.85
N GLN A 118 -0.92 -9.03 -11.26
CA GLN A 118 0.25 -8.56 -10.54
C GLN A 118 -0.13 -7.95 -9.18
N LYS A 119 -1.26 -7.22 -9.12
CA LYS A 119 -1.77 -6.66 -7.87
C LYS A 119 -2.15 -7.78 -6.89
N ASP A 120 -2.79 -8.85 -7.38
CA ASP A 120 -3.11 -10.02 -6.57
C ASP A 120 -1.85 -10.75 -6.08
N GLU A 121 -0.80 -10.86 -6.88
CA GLU A 121 0.49 -11.42 -6.44
C GLU A 121 1.06 -10.64 -5.22
N TYR A 122 1.01 -9.30 -5.25
CA TYR A 122 1.45 -8.49 -4.13
C TYR A 122 0.48 -8.53 -2.95
N PHE A 123 -0.81 -8.66 -3.20
CA PHE A 123 -1.78 -8.92 -2.14
C PHE A 123 -1.49 -10.23 -1.41
N PHE A 124 -1.16 -11.30 -2.12
CA PHE A 124 -0.79 -12.57 -1.48
C PHE A 124 0.54 -12.49 -0.72
N LYS A 125 1.53 -11.74 -1.22
CA LYS A 125 2.75 -11.44 -0.45
C LYS A 125 2.43 -10.68 0.84
N PHE A 126 1.55 -9.70 0.76
CA PHE A 126 1.05 -8.97 1.92
C PHE A 126 0.35 -9.90 2.92
N LEU A 127 -0.56 -10.76 2.44
CA LEU A 127 -1.26 -11.73 3.29
C LEU A 127 -0.30 -12.70 3.99
N ALA A 128 0.69 -13.22 3.29
CA ALA A 128 1.69 -14.12 3.86
C ALA A 128 2.49 -13.49 5.01
N GLU A 129 2.71 -12.16 4.97
CA GLU A 129 3.35 -11.42 6.06
C GLU A 129 2.39 -11.10 7.22
N VAL A 130 1.11 -10.86 6.94
CA VAL A 130 0.10 -10.47 7.95
C VAL A 130 -0.55 -11.67 8.62
N LEU A 131 -0.70 -12.77 7.88
CA LEU A 131 -1.10 -14.07 8.37
C LEU A 131 0.19 -14.91 8.48
N PRO A 132 0.90 -14.89 9.62
CA PRO A 132 2.14 -15.63 9.74
C PRO A 132 1.87 -17.13 9.64
N VAL A 133 1.88 -17.63 8.40
CA VAL A 133 1.74 -19.04 8.11
C VAL A 133 3.07 -19.69 8.46
N GLU A 134 3.04 -20.72 9.29
CA GLU A 134 4.26 -21.39 9.76
C GLU A 134 4.91 -22.17 8.62
N GLY A 135 6.25 -22.12 8.58
CA GLY A 135 7.08 -22.90 7.68
C GLY A 135 7.28 -22.29 6.29
N ASP A 136 8.06 -23.00 5.48
CA ASP A 136 8.35 -22.63 4.10
C ASP A 136 7.18 -23.02 3.18
N THR A 137 7.05 -22.32 2.04
CA THR A 137 6.10 -22.70 1.00
C THR A 137 6.39 -24.14 0.53
N TYR A 138 5.34 -24.88 0.19
CA TYR A 138 5.42 -26.26 -0.30
C TYR A 138 6.41 -26.42 -1.47
N ARG A 139 6.49 -25.42 -2.36
CA ARG A 139 7.50 -25.29 -3.41
C ARG A 139 7.87 -23.82 -3.59
N THR A 140 9.15 -23.55 -3.80
CA THR A 140 9.63 -22.22 -4.14
C THR A 140 8.86 -21.66 -5.35
N GLY A 141 8.28 -20.46 -5.18
CA GLY A 141 7.49 -19.78 -6.21
C GLY A 141 5.99 -20.11 -6.22
N PHE A 142 5.52 -21.00 -5.34
CA PHE A 142 4.10 -21.27 -5.14
C PHE A 142 3.63 -20.68 -3.80
N ASN A 143 2.48 -20.03 -3.79
CA ASN A 143 1.86 -19.49 -2.58
C ASN A 143 1.01 -20.57 -1.88
N ILE A 144 1.65 -21.68 -1.50
CA ILE A 144 1.03 -22.86 -0.90
C ILE A 144 1.83 -23.26 0.34
N TRP A 145 1.17 -23.34 1.48
CA TRP A 145 1.80 -23.72 2.76
C TRP A 145 1.12 -24.94 3.37
N PRO A 146 1.87 -25.91 3.89
CA PRO A 146 1.32 -26.93 4.78
C PRO A 146 0.69 -26.26 6.00
N HIS A 147 -0.47 -26.73 6.41
CA HIS A 147 -1.17 -26.19 7.56
C HIS A 147 -1.90 -27.31 8.30
N ALA A 148 -1.92 -27.24 9.62
CA ALA A 148 -2.65 -28.20 10.44
C ALA A 148 -3.71 -27.46 11.27
N ILE A 149 -4.89 -28.05 11.37
CA ILE A 149 -5.96 -27.55 12.24
C ILE A 149 -6.33 -28.62 13.25
N GLU A 150 -6.79 -28.18 14.41
CA GLU A 150 -7.28 -29.10 15.45
C GLU A 150 -8.67 -29.61 15.08
N TRP A 151 -8.86 -30.92 15.06
CA TRP A 151 -10.18 -31.52 15.05
C TRP A 151 -10.70 -31.55 16.49
N GLN A 152 -11.57 -30.60 16.81
CA GLN A 152 -11.92 -30.27 18.20
C GLN A 152 -12.58 -31.40 18.96
N SER A 153 -13.48 -32.18 18.35
CA SER A 153 -14.16 -33.31 19.00
C SER A 153 -13.20 -34.45 19.39
N HIS A 154 -12.13 -34.64 18.65
CA HIS A 154 -11.16 -35.70 18.85
C HIS A 154 -9.81 -35.23 19.40
N LYS A 155 -9.60 -33.90 19.55
CA LYS A 155 -8.36 -33.29 20.04
C LYS A 155 -7.11 -33.79 19.32
N CYS A 156 -7.21 -33.94 18.02
CA CYS A 156 -6.09 -34.34 17.16
C CYS A 156 -5.96 -33.39 15.96
N ASN A 157 -4.76 -33.30 15.40
CA ASN A 157 -4.52 -32.43 14.27
C ASN A 157 -4.83 -33.12 12.95
N ARG A 158 -5.44 -32.37 12.03
CA ARG A 158 -5.64 -32.72 10.63
C ARG A 158 -4.72 -31.88 9.77
N ALA A 159 -4.04 -32.51 8.83
CA ALA A 159 -3.15 -31.84 7.90
C ALA A 159 -3.91 -31.35 6.65
N GLY A 160 -3.55 -30.19 6.19
CA GLY A 160 -4.11 -29.56 4.99
C GLY A 160 -3.12 -28.60 4.35
N TYR A 161 -3.62 -27.76 3.46
CA TYR A 161 -2.85 -26.71 2.82
C TYR A 161 -3.60 -25.37 2.83
N ILE A 162 -2.82 -24.29 2.93
CA ILE A 162 -3.29 -22.92 2.65
C ILE A 162 -2.78 -22.53 1.27
N PHE A 163 -3.70 -22.05 0.43
CA PHE A 163 -3.43 -21.48 -0.88
C PHE A 163 -3.71 -19.98 -0.86
N MET A 164 -2.74 -19.19 -1.26
CA MET A 164 -2.93 -17.78 -1.56
C MET A 164 -2.87 -17.61 -3.09
N GLY A 165 -4.02 -17.81 -3.76
CA GLY A 165 -4.09 -17.78 -5.21
C GLY A 165 -5.24 -18.57 -5.81
N ASN A 166 -5.08 -18.95 -7.07
CA ASN A 166 -6.11 -19.63 -7.83
C ASN A 166 -6.36 -21.06 -7.31
N PRO A 167 -7.61 -21.48 -7.08
CA PRO A 167 -7.98 -22.85 -6.71
C PRO A 167 -7.44 -23.94 -7.66
N ASN A 168 -7.22 -23.62 -8.93
CA ASN A 168 -6.65 -24.55 -9.93
C ASN A 168 -5.22 -25.03 -9.57
N SER A 169 -4.55 -24.37 -8.64
CA SER A 169 -3.21 -24.79 -8.18
C SER A 169 -3.23 -26.05 -7.30
N ARG A 170 -4.42 -26.56 -6.92
CA ARG A 170 -4.58 -27.76 -6.07
C ARG A 170 -3.90 -29.00 -6.67
N SER A 171 -3.94 -29.17 -7.99
CA SER A 171 -3.32 -30.31 -8.67
C SER A 171 -1.79 -30.37 -8.49
N THR A 172 -1.17 -29.30 -8.04
CA THR A 172 0.28 -29.22 -7.80
C THR A 172 0.71 -29.79 -6.45
N THR A 173 -0.24 -30.03 -5.51
CA THR A 173 0.05 -30.55 -4.18
C THR A 173 -0.07 -32.06 -4.13
N GLN A 174 0.95 -32.73 -3.58
CA GLN A 174 0.95 -34.16 -3.31
C GLN A 174 1.80 -34.44 -2.05
N PRO A 175 1.36 -35.32 -1.13
CA PRO A 175 0.09 -36.07 -1.15
C PRO A 175 -1.14 -35.17 -0.95
N GLN A 176 -2.32 -35.66 -1.34
CA GLN A 176 -3.57 -35.04 -0.97
C GLN A 176 -3.73 -35.01 0.55
N GLN A 177 -4.34 -33.94 1.06
CA GLN A 177 -4.57 -33.74 2.49
C GLN A 177 -6.06 -33.73 2.80
N HIS A 178 -6.42 -33.63 4.10
CA HIS A 178 -7.81 -33.69 4.55
C HIS A 178 -8.63 -32.46 4.23
N PHE A 179 -7.96 -31.28 4.06
CA PHE A 179 -8.64 -30.01 3.77
C PHE A 179 -7.75 -29.04 3.01
N TYR A 180 -8.38 -28.06 2.39
CA TYR A 180 -7.73 -26.99 1.65
C TYR A 180 -8.37 -25.63 1.98
N ILE A 181 -7.55 -24.65 2.36
CA ILE A 181 -7.98 -23.27 2.61
C ILE A 181 -7.50 -22.42 1.43
N TYR A 182 -8.41 -21.67 0.84
CA TYR A 182 -8.11 -20.76 -0.27
C TYR A 182 -8.37 -19.32 0.13
N PHE A 183 -7.36 -18.46 -0.02
CA PHE A 183 -7.54 -17.02 -0.03
C PHE A 183 -7.71 -16.56 -1.47
N MET A 184 -8.87 -15.98 -1.77
CA MET A 184 -9.22 -15.60 -3.14
C MET A 184 -8.60 -14.26 -3.54
N PRO A 185 -8.27 -14.06 -4.84
CA PRO A 185 -7.79 -12.78 -5.36
C PRO A 185 -8.86 -11.67 -5.19
N ILE A 186 -8.41 -10.43 -4.99
CA ILE A 186 -9.31 -9.27 -4.76
C ILE A 186 -9.32 -8.26 -5.92
N PHE A 187 -8.41 -8.40 -6.89
CA PHE A 187 -8.32 -7.54 -8.07
C PHE A 187 -8.76 -8.25 -9.34
N ASN A 188 -8.46 -9.55 -9.47
CA ASN A 188 -8.90 -10.36 -10.62
C ASN A 188 -10.11 -11.20 -10.22
N HIS A 189 -11.31 -10.73 -10.61
CA HIS A 189 -12.58 -11.41 -10.33
C HIS A 189 -12.88 -12.59 -11.27
N THR A 190 -11.95 -13.01 -12.11
CA THR A 190 -12.15 -14.18 -12.98
C THR A 190 -11.96 -15.51 -12.26
N ALA A 191 -11.21 -15.50 -11.16
CA ALA A 191 -11.07 -16.66 -10.29
C ALA A 191 -12.34 -16.83 -9.46
N LYS A 192 -13.06 -17.93 -9.68
CA LYS A 192 -14.25 -18.29 -8.91
C LYS A 192 -13.92 -19.43 -7.95
N ALA A 193 -14.53 -19.40 -6.79
CA ALA A 193 -14.57 -20.57 -5.93
C ALA A 193 -15.25 -21.73 -6.67
N HIS A 194 -14.70 -22.92 -6.54
CA HIS A 194 -15.26 -24.13 -7.17
C HIS A 194 -16.28 -24.79 -6.26
N GLY A 195 -17.33 -24.09 -5.87
CA GLY A 195 -18.38 -24.35 -4.91
C GLY A 195 -18.93 -25.76 -4.62
N ALA A 196 -18.35 -26.82 -5.18
CA ALA A 196 -18.82 -28.20 -5.01
C ALA A 196 -17.85 -29.10 -4.21
N GLU A 197 -16.67 -28.61 -3.85
CA GLU A 197 -15.67 -29.43 -3.16
C GLU A 197 -15.88 -29.40 -1.65
N ILE A 198 -16.14 -30.59 -1.07
CA ILE A 198 -16.46 -30.76 0.36
C ILE A 198 -15.26 -30.64 1.29
N ASP A 199 -14.04 -30.63 0.74
CA ASP A 199 -12.78 -30.53 1.47
C ASP A 199 -12.12 -29.15 1.32
N SER A 200 -12.81 -28.16 0.76
CA SER A 200 -12.28 -26.85 0.42
C SER A 200 -13.08 -25.71 1.05
N VAL A 201 -12.37 -24.79 1.73
CA VAL A 201 -12.94 -23.58 2.34
C VAL A 201 -12.32 -22.35 1.69
N TYR A 202 -13.15 -21.42 1.22
CA TYR A 202 -12.71 -20.23 0.48
C TYR A 202 -12.94 -18.97 1.32
N PHE A 203 -11.87 -18.21 1.54
CA PHE A 203 -11.93 -16.89 2.17
C PHE A 203 -11.94 -15.81 1.08
N ILE A 204 -13.08 -15.15 0.93
CA ILE A 204 -13.34 -14.14 -0.10
C ILE A 204 -13.34 -12.77 0.54
N MET A 205 -12.43 -11.88 0.10
CA MET A 205 -12.20 -10.58 0.70
C MET A 205 -12.53 -9.42 -0.25
N ASP A 206 -13.49 -9.62 -1.15
CA ASP A 206 -13.92 -8.61 -2.13
C ASP A 206 -14.50 -7.34 -1.46
N GLY A 207 -15.02 -7.47 -0.24
CA GLY A 207 -15.56 -6.37 0.55
C GLY A 207 -14.53 -5.45 1.19
N LEU A 208 -13.23 -5.71 1.05
CA LEU A 208 -12.18 -4.81 1.54
C LEU A 208 -12.24 -3.48 0.78
N SER A 209 -12.00 -2.37 1.51
CA SER A 209 -12.16 -1.02 0.98
C SER A 209 -11.21 -0.72 -0.18
N GLU A 210 -11.60 0.21 -1.06
CA GLU A 210 -10.74 0.70 -2.13
C GLU A 210 -9.47 1.37 -1.58
N GLU A 211 -9.56 2.00 -0.40
CA GLU A 211 -8.38 2.53 0.29
C GLU A 211 -7.38 1.43 0.63
N PHE A 212 -7.84 0.29 1.16
CA PHE A 212 -6.99 -0.87 1.41
C PHE A 212 -6.35 -1.38 0.11
N LYS A 213 -7.15 -1.58 -0.94
CA LYS A 213 -6.67 -2.03 -2.25
C LYS A 213 -5.61 -1.09 -2.83
N GLN A 214 -5.81 0.22 -2.67
CA GLN A 214 -4.82 1.22 -3.08
C GLN A 214 -3.51 1.10 -2.28
N LYS A 215 -3.59 0.92 -0.94
CA LYS A 215 -2.38 0.80 -0.10
C LYS A 215 -1.60 -0.48 -0.40
N VAL A 216 -2.27 -1.60 -0.63
CA VAL A 216 -1.62 -2.86 -1.05
C VAL A 216 -0.97 -2.71 -2.43
N THR A 217 -1.62 -2.02 -3.37
CA THR A 217 -1.03 -1.75 -4.69
C THR A 217 0.22 -0.88 -4.60
N LEU A 218 0.21 0.16 -3.74
CA LEU A 218 1.37 0.99 -3.47
C LEU A 218 2.50 0.21 -2.79
N TYR A 219 2.18 -0.66 -1.83
CA TYR A 219 3.12 -1.60 -1.21
C TYR A 219 3.78 -2.49 -2.27
N GLY A 220 2.99 -3.12 -3.12
CA GLY A 220 3.49 -3.98 -4.19
C GLY A 220 4.37 -3.24 -5.19
N SER A 221 3.98 -2.02 -5.57
CA SER A 221 4.78 -1.15 -6.43
C SER A 221 6.13 -0.82 -5.79
N ALA A 222 6.14 -0.41 -4.52
CA ALA A 222 7.37 -0.09 -3.80
C ALA A 222 8.30 -1.31 -3.66
N LEU A 223 7.73 -2.49 -3.38
CA LEU A 223 8.45 -3.76 -3.30
C LEU A 223 9.09 -4.14 -4.65
N SER A 224 8.35 -3.98 -5.75
CA SER A 224 8.86 -4.22 -7.10
C SER A 224 10.01 -3.30 -7.45
N GLN A 225 9.85 -2.01 -7.18
CA GLN A 225 10.89 -1.00 -7.44
C GLN A 225 12.12 -1.22 -6.56
N GLU A 226 11.95 -1.63 -5.29
CA GLU A 226 13.08 -2.00 -4.41
C GLU A 226 13.89 -3.15 -5.00
N GLY A 227 13.22 -4.15 -5.60
CA GLY A 227 13.88 -5.30 -6.22
C GLY A 227 14.78 -4.93 -7.40
N SER A 228 14.40 -3.92 -8.18
CA SER A 228 15.10 -3.47 -9.39
C SER A 228 16.02 -2.26 -9.18
N ALA A 229 15.98 -1.63 -8.00
CA ALA A 229 16.68 -0.41 -7.69
C ALA A 229 18.20 -0.61 -7.49
N SER A 230 18.98 0.44 -7.74
CA SER A 230 20.39 0.51 -7.35
C SER A 230 20.57 0.48 -5.84
N SER A 231 21.77 0.18 -5.36
CA SER A 231 22.09 0.13 -3.92
C SER A 231 21.71 1.41 -3.16
N ASP A 232 21.86 2.57 -3.81
CA ASP A 232 21.60 3.88 -3.20
C ASP A 232 20.11 4.24 -3.18
N GLU A 233 19.31 3.68 -4.08
CA GLU A 233 17.87 3.88 -4.17
C GLU A 233 17.07 2.88 -3.31
N LYS A 234 17.58 1.66 -3.12
CA LYS A 234 16.90 0.61 -2.32
C LYS A 234 16.40 1.07 -0.96
N PRO A 235 17.18 1.80 -0.14
CA PRO A 235 16.70 2.24 1.17
C PRO A 235 15.47 3.16 1.08
N LYS A 236 15.36 3.97 0.01
CA LYS A 236 14.25 4.89 -0.20
C LYS A 236 12.96 4.14 -0.57
N TYR A 237 13.06 3.15 -1.46
CA TYR A 237 11.92 2.29 -1.79
C TYR A 237 11.51 1.39 -0.61
N LYS A 238 12.47 0.89 0.16
CA LYS A 238 12.21 0.14 1.39
C LYS A 238 11.39 0.96 2.40
N LEU A 239 11.76 2.23 2.60
CA LEU A 239 11.00 3.12 3.49
C LEU A 239 9.54 3.28 3.04
N LEU A 240 9.32 3.46 1.73
CA LEU A 240 7.97 3.58 1.15
C LEU A 240 7.20 2.26 1.27
N ARG A 241 7.85 1.12 0.99
CA ARG A 241 7.27 -0.21 1.17
C ARG A 241 6.79 -0.41 2.60
N ASP A 242 7.66 -0.12 3.59
CA ASP A 242 7.36 -0.31 5.01
C ASP A 242 6.22 0.63 5.47
N LYS A 243 6.19 1.87 4.97
CA LYS A 243 5.09 2.82 5.18
C LYS A 243 3.76 2.24 4.68
N TYR A 244 3.69 1.86 3.40
CA TYR A 244 2.46 1.37 2.78
C TYR A 244 2.02 0.02 3.33
N PHE A 245 2.96 -0.85 3.68
CA PHE A 245 2.66 -2.09 4.40
C PHE A 245 1.97 -1.83 5.73
N LYS A 246 2.50 -0.92 6.54
CA LYS A 246 1.90 -0.55 7.83
C LYS A 246 0.50 0.03 7.68
N GLU A 247 0.31 0.92 6.70
CA GLU A 247 -1.00 1.52 6.41
C GLU A 247 -2.00 0.45 5.95
N ALA A 248 -1.63 -0.42 5.01
CA ALA A 248 -2.46 -1.54 4.56
C ALA A 248 -2.79 -2.50 5.70
N ARG A 249 -1.82 -2.85 6.56
CA ARG A 249 -2.03 -3.74 7.71
C ARG A 249 -3.03 -3.17 8.71
N ASN A 250 -3.00 -1.87 8.97
CA ASN A 250 -3.96 -1.24 9.86
C ASN A 250 -5.39 -1.33 9.31
N LEU A 251 -5.58 -1.03 8.02
CA LEU A 251 -6.87 -1.15 7.35
C LEU A 251 -7.36 -2.61 7.31
N PHE A 252 -6.48 -3.54 6.97
CA PHE A 252 -6.79 -4.97 6.98
C PHE A 252 -7.24 -5.45 8.36
N ASN A 253 -6.52 -5.05 9.41
CA ASN A 253 -6.87 -5.42 10.78
C ASN A 253 -8.26 -4.94 11.18
N ALA A 254 -8.65 -3.75 10.74
CA ALA A 254 -9.97 -3.19 11.04
C ALA A 254 -11.09 -3.86 10.23
N GLN A 255 -10.80 -4.37 9.04
CA GLN A 255 -11.81 -4.84 8.08
C GLN A 255 -11.89 -6.36 7.95
N PHE A 256 -10.90 -7.11 8.40
CA PHE A 256 -10.79 -8.55 8.16
C PHE A 256 -12.04 -9.33 8.55
N LEU A 257 -12.55 -9.15 9.76
CA LEU A 257 -13.73 -9.90 10.23
C LEU A 257 -15.02 -9.46 9.54
N SER A 258 -15.20 -8.15 9.36
CA SER A 258 -16.47 -7.59 8.85
C SER A 258 -16.60 -7.70 7.33
N ASN A 259 -15.48 -7.73 6.60
CA ASN A 259 -15.47 -7.63 5.15
C ASN A 259 -14.98 -8.90 4.45
N THR A 260 -14.78 -9.99 5.20
CA THR A 260 -14.46 -11.32 4.65
C THR A 260 -15.70 -12.19 4.65
N GLN A 261 -15.93 -12.88 3.52
CA GLN A 261 -16.93 -13.94 3.38
C GLN A 261 -16.20 -15.29 3.37
N VAL A 262 -16.84 -16.29 3.93
CA VAL A 262 -16.39 -17.68 3.88
C VAL A 262 -17.35 -18.46 3.02
N GLU A 263 -16.84 -19.12 1.98
CA GLU A 263 -17.65 -20.00 1.13
C GLU A 263 -17.27 -21.45 1.38
N TYR A 264 -18.27 -22.29 1.59
CA TYR A 264 -18.15 -23.74 1.69
C TYR A 264 -19.34 -24.41 1.01
N VAL A 265 -19.08 -25.37 0.14
CA VAL A 265 -20.09 -26.13 -0.65
C VAL A 265 -21.10 -25.19 -1.36
N GLY A 266 -20.62 -24.04 -1.84
CA GLY A 266 -21.43 -23.06 -2.58
C GLY A 266 -22.26 -22.11 -1.71
N GLU A 267 -22.22 -22.26 -0.38
CA GLU A 267 -22.86 -21.34 0.54
C GLU A 267 -21.87 -20.33 1.08
N GLN A 268 -22.24 -19.05 1.07
CA GLN A 268 -21.40 -17.95 1.56
C GLN A 268 -21.98 -17.36 2.85
N HIS A 269 -21.10 -17.18 3.84
CA HIS A 269 -21.44 -16.59 5.12
C HIS A 269 -20.41 -15.52 5.52
N PRO A 270 -20.83 -14.40 6.15
CA PRO A 270 -19.89 -13.43 6.70
C PRO A 270 -19.01 -14.06 7.77
N LEU A 271 -17.68 -13.87 7.68
CA LEU A 271 -16.74 -14.43 8.65
C LEU A 271 -17.09 -14.08 10.11
N GLN A 272 -17.54 -12.86 10.36
CA GLN A 272 -17.86 -12.37 11.70
C GLN A 272 -18.97 -13.14 12.43
N VAL A 273 -19.85 -13.85 11.70
CA VAL A 273 -20.95 -14.63 12.30
C VAL A 273 -20.65 -16.13 12.35
N MET A 274 -19.51 -16.55 11.81
CA MET A 274 -19.10 -17.95 11.82
C MET A 274 -18.73 -18.41 13.22
N GLN A 275 -19.06 -19.65 13.54
CA GLN A 275 -18.54 -20.28 14.74
C GLN A 275 -17.02 -20.48 14.58
N GLY A 276 -16.26 -20.14 15.62
CA GLY A 276 -14.80 -20.12 15.53
C GLY A 276 -14.20 -18.79 15.06
N ALA A 277 -15.00 -17.77 14.72
CA ALA A 277 -14.52 -16.44 14.34
C ALA A 277 -13.87 -15.65 15.51
N GLN A 278 -13.21 -16.36 16.43
CA GLN A 278 -12.50 -15.83 17.59
C GLN A 278 -11.13 -16.48 17.67
N GLY A 279 -10.11 -15.70 18.01
CA GLY A 279 -8.74 -16.17 18.13
C GLY A 279 -7.78 -15.04 18.47
N ASP A 280 -6.60 -15.38 18.96
CA ASP A 280 -5.56 -14.41 19.34
C ASP A 280 -4.92 -13.78 18.10
N SER A 281 -4.90 -14.51 16.99
CA SER A 281 -4.39 -14.05 15.71
C SER A 281 -5.39 -14.34 14.58
N LYS A 282 -5.19 -13.72 13.43
CA LYS A 282 -6.05 -13.95 12.26
C LYS A 282 -5.92 -15.35 11.70
N ILE A 283 -4.73 -15.93 11.77
CA ILE A 283 -4.54 -17.31 11.31
C ILE A 283 -5.25 -18.30 12.25
N ASP A 284 -5.34 -18.00 13.56
CA ASP A 284 -6.13 -18.80 14.49
C ASP A 284 -7.62 -18.74 14.16
N ILE A 285 -8.13 -17.55 13.82
CA ILE A 285 -9.52 -17.39 13.38
C ILE A 285 -9.80 -18.22 12.12
N VAL A 286 -8.91 -18.15 11.13
CA VAL A 286 -9.01 -18.96 9.90
C VAL A 286 -9.02 -20.45 10.22
N SER A 287 -8.11 -20.89 11.08
CA SER A 287 -7.98 -22.29 11.52
C SER A 287 -9.22 -22.78 12.28
N ASN A 288 -9.69 -21.96 13.23
CA ASN A 288 -10.87 -22.32 14.05
C ASN A 288 -12.15 -22.40 13.21
N VAL A 289 -12.38 -21.43 12.32
CA VAL A 289 -13.53 -21.44 11.41
C VAL A 289 -13.46 -22.65 10.47
N THR A 290 -12.30 -22.92 9.90
CA THR A 290 -12.09 -24.08 9.02
C THR A 290 -12.30 -25.38 9.78
N SER A 291 -11.77 -25.52 11.00
CA SER A 291 -11.97 -26.69 11.86
C SER A 291 -13.46 -26.95 12.11
N PHE A 292 -14.22 -25.90 12.44
CA PHE A 292 -15.66 -26.03 12.66
C PHE A 292 -16.43 -26.45 11.40
N ILE A 293 -16.11 -25.87 10.25
CA ILE A 293 -16.72 -26.22 8.96
C ILE A 293 -16.44 -27.67 8.60
N MET A 294 -15.19 -28.12 8.81
CA MET A 294 -14.72 -29.45 8.40
C MET A 294 -15.09 -30.55 9.40
N GLU A 295 -15.69 -30.24 10.52
CA GLU A 295 -16.00 -31.21 11.59
C GLU A 295 -16.79 -32.42 11.06
N GLN A 296 -17.86 -32.17 10.32
CA GLN A 296 -18.70 -33.25 9.74
C GLN A 296 -17.95 -34.07 8.70
N GLN A 297 -17.10 -33.44 7.89
CA GLN A 297 -16.29 -34.10 6.89
C GLN A 297 -15.27 -35.05 7.56
N PHE A 298 -14.60 -34.59 8.61
CA PHE A 298 -13.65 -35.40 9.36
C PHE A 298 -14.31 -36.60 10.05
N GLU A 299 -15.55 -36.42 10.56
CA GLU A 299 -16.32 -37.53 11.10
C GLU A 299 -16.69 -38.56 10.05
N ALA A 300 -17.10 -38.10 8.85
CA ALA A 300 -17.45 -38.98 7.75
C ALA A 300 -16.26 -39.79 7.25
N GLU A 301 -15.07 -39.20 7.17
CA GLU A 301 -13.83 -39.89 6.79
C GLU A 301 -13.40 -40.95 7.80
N ASN A 302 -13.69 -40.78 9.11
CA ASN A 302 -13.31 -41.74 10.13
C ASN A 302 -14.38 -42.78 10.43
N SER A 303 -15.60 -42.64 9.93
CA SER A 303 -16.66 -43.65 10.08
C SER A 303 -16.40 -44.94 9.27
N CYS A 304 -15.30 -44.96 8.53
CA CYS A 304 -14.86 -46.12 7.74
C CYS A 304 -13.79 -47.01 8.46
N TYR A 305 -13.55 -46.76 9.78
CA TYR A 305 -12.65 -47.62 10.59
C TYR A 305 -13.41 -48.34 11.70
#